data_0b3396df89b97b7d51b3b3a0359eb87c
#
_entry.id   0b3396df89b97b7d51b3b3a0359eb87c
#
_cell.length_a   1.000
_cell.length_b   1.000
_cell.length_c   1.000
_cell.angle_alpha   90.00
_cell.angle_beta   90.00
_cell.angle_gamma   90.00
#
_symmetry.space_group_name_H-M   'P 1'
#
loop_
_entity.id
_entity.type
_entity.pdbx_description
1 polymer ?
#
loop_
_entity_poly.entity_id
_entity_poly.type
_entity_poly.pdbx_seq_one_letter_code
_entity_poly.pdbx_strand_id
1 'polypeptide(L)'
;HRNMPSGCVGSVVNILDQKISQPNPDYLSYTASRYAMAGMTETLARSLCPSVRVNAVAPGHTLPSPEQTPEGFKKAQSQSPLQSGPSPGDIADAVNYLMTANSVTGQIIYVDSGERFLARSRDVVFETED
;
A
#
# COMPACT_ATOMS: atom_id res chain seq x y z
N HIS A 1 5.74 20.68 -10.12
CA HIS A 1 4.91 21.73 -9.52
C HIS A 1 5.01 23.07 -10.27
N ARG A 2 6.04 23.26 -11.12
CA ARG A 2 6.25 24.52 -11.91
C ARG A 2 5.07 24.85 -12.83
N ASN A 3 4.29 23.85 -13.25
CA ASN A 3 3.16 24.01 -14.18
C ASN A 3 1.79 23.98 -13.46
N MET A 4 1.77 24.04 -12.14
CA MET A 4 0.51 24.07 -11.39
C MET A 4 -0.12 25.46 -11.46
N PRO A 5 -1.46 25.55 -11.58
CA PRO A 5 -2.15 26.83 -11.48
C PRO A 5 -1.87 27.51 -10.14
N SER A 6 -1.81 28.84 -10.15
CA SER A 6 -1.60 29.63 -8.94
C SER A 6 -2.71 29.36 -7.92
N GLY A 7 -2.31 29.13 -6.66
CA GLY A 7 -3.24 28.85 -5.57
C GLY A 7 -3.74 27.39 -5.45
N CYS A 8 -3.28 26.50 -6.35
CA CYS A 8 -3.59 25.07 -6.24
C CYS A 8 -2.54 24.31 -5.44
N VAL A 9 -2.99 23.36 -4.64
CA VAL A 9 -2.14 22.38 -3.95
C VAL A 9 -2.31 21.01 -4.62
N GLY A 10 -1.20 20.47 -5.12
CA GLY A 10 -1.19 19.14 -5.72
C GLY A 10 -1.29 18.04 -4.67
N SER A 11 -1.70 16.85 -5.11
CA SER A 11 -1.68 15.65 -4.29
C SER A 11 -1.09 14.48 -5.08
N VAL A 12 -0.18 13.73 -4.44
CA VAL A 12 0.38 12.48 -4.94
C VAL A 12 0.04 11.40 -3.91
N VAL A 13 -0.46 10.27 -4.39
CA VAL A 13 -0.70 9.08 -3.57
C VAL A 13 0.05 7.90 -4.19
N ASN A 14 1.08 7.43 -3.52
CA ASN A 14 1.84 6.26 -3.93
C ASN A 14 1.12 4.98 -3.50
N ILE A 15 1.14 3.96 -4.34
CA ILE A 15 0.66 2.63 -3.97
C ILE A 15 1.86 1.79 -3.56
N LEU A 16 1.89 1.41 -2.29
CA LEU A 16 2.91 0.57 -1.67
C LEU A 16 2.45 -0.88 -1.55
N ASP A 17 2.80 -1.50 -0.45
CA ASP A 17 2.40 -2.85 -0.06
C ASP A 17 2.52 -2.98 1.45
N GLN A 18 1.63 -3.70 2.12
CA GLN A 18 1.70 -3.96 3.57
C GLN A 18 3.01 -4.65 3.98
N LYS A 19 3.67 -5.37 3.04
CA LYS A 19 4.95 -6.06 3.22
C LYS A 19 6.09 -5.16 3.72
N ILE A 20 6.00 -3.85 3.50
CA ILE A 20 6.97 -2.89 4.06
C ILE A 20 6.95 -2.83 5.59
N SER A 21 5.88 -3.28 6.22
CA SER A 21 5.78 -3.35 7.69
C SER A 21 6.31 -4.67 8.25
N GLN A 22 6.10 -5.78 7.52
CA GLN A 22 6.46 -7.12 7.93
C GLN A 22 7.03 -7.90 6.73
N PRO A 23 8.30 -7.66 6.34
CA PRO A 23 8.88 -8.30 5.17
C PRO A 23 9.11 -9.80 5.39
N ASN A 24 8.84 -10.58 4.36
CA ASN A 24 9.30 -11.96 4.21
C ASN A 24 10.45 -12.02 3.17
N PRO A 25 11.23 -13.10 3.07
CA PRO A 25 12.42 -13.17 2.21
C PRO A 25 12.13 -13.26 0.71
N ASP A 26 10.89 -13.51 0.33
CA ASP A 26 10.53 -13.73 -1.08
C ASP A 26 10.39 -12.40 -1.84
N TYR A 27 10.57 -12.45 -3.16
CA TYR A 27 10.44 -11.29 -4.06
C TYR A 27 11.31 -10.08 -3.66
N LEU A 28 12.62 -10.31 -3.46
CA LEU A 28 13.56 -9.30 -2.94
C LEU A 28 13.54 -7.97 -3.71
N SER A 29 13.60 -8.00 -5.03
CA SER A 29 13.61 -6.77 -5.85
C SER A 29 12.30 -5.98 -5.73
N TYR A 30 11.18 -6.68 -5.69
CA TYR A 30 9.87 -6.07 -5.44
C TYR A 30 9.85 -5.40 -4.04
N THR A 31 10.23 -6.15 -3.02
CA THR A 31 10.29 -5.64 -1.64
C THR A 31 11.18 -4.41 -1.55
N ALA A 32 12.39 -4.45 -2.13
CA ALA A 32 13.31 -3.31 -2.16
C ALA A 32 12.67 -2.08 -2.82
N SER A 33 11.95 -2.27 -3.94
CA SER A 33 11.26 -1.17 -4.63
C SER A 33 10.16 -0.54 -3.78
N ARG A 34 9.41 -1.33 -3.00
CA ARG A 34 8.35 -0.84 -2.11
C ARG A 34 8.94 -0.07 -0.92
N TYR A 35 10.04 -0.55 -0.33
CA TYR A 35 10.76 0.20 0.72
C TYR A 35 11.33 1.52 0.21
N ALA A 36 11.94 1.52 -0.97
CA ALA A 36 12.43 2.75 -1.59
C ALA A 36 11.30 3.78 -1.78
N MET A 37 10.16 3.35 -2.30
CA MET A 37 9.00 4.22 -2.50
C MET A 37 8.39 4.70 -1.17
N ALA A 38 8.42 3.88 -0.11
CA ALA A 38 7.98 4.30 1.22
C ALA A 38 8.87 5.43 1.76
N GLY A 39 10.20 5.28 1.69
CA GLY A 39 11.15 6.32 2.07
C GLY A 39 11.00 7.60 1.24
N MET A 40 10.78 7.45 -0.07
CA MET A 40 10.53 8.58 -0.96
C MET A 40 9.22 9.32 -0.65
N THR A 41 8.20 8.63 -0.15
CA THR A 41 6.92 9.26 0.21
C THR A 41 7.12 10.39 1.24
N GLU A 42 7.83 10.12 2.33
CA GLU A 42 8.10 11.13 3.35
C GLU A 42 9.10 12.19 2.84
N THR A 43 10.15 11.78 2.16
CA THR A 43 11.16 12.70 1.62
C THR A 43 10.55 13.70 0.65
N LEU A 44 9.70 13.24 -0.27
CA LEU A 44 9.01 14.10 -1.23
C LEU A 44 7.96 14.99 -0.54
N ALA A 45 7.24 14.46 0.47
CA ALA A 45 6.32 15.27 1.25
C ALA A 45 7.03 16.48 1.88
N ARG A 46 8.22 16.27 2.44
CA ARG A 46 9.06 17.34 3.02
C ARG A 46 9.56 18.34 1.98
N SER A 47 10.01 17.83 0.83
CA SER A 47 10.66 18.69 -0.19
C SER A 47 9.67 19.47 -1.05
N LEU A 48 8.42 19.00 -1.20
CA LEU A 48 7.42 19.59 -2.06
C LEU A 48 6.39 20.47 -1.32
N CYS A 49 6.44 20.51 0.00
CA CYS A 49 5.62 21.43 0.78
C CYS A 49 5.98 22.89 0.45
N PRO A 50 5.02 23.83 0.47
CA PRO A 50 3.57 23.61 0.67
C PRO A 50 2.80 23.30 -0.61
N SER A 51 3.46 23.18 -1.76
CA SER A 51 2.82 23.11 -3.08
C SER A 51 2.19 21.76 -3.40
N VAL A 52 2.76 20.66 -2.86
CA VAL A 52 2.29 19.30 -3.14
C VAL A 52 2.28 18.49 -1.85
N ARG A 53 1.19 17.82 -1.58
CA ARG A 53 1.08 16.79 -0.54
C ARG A 53 1.46 15.44 -1.15
N VAL A 54 2.22 14.63 -0.42
CA VAL A 54 2.63 13.30 -0.86
C VAL A 54 2.31 12.31 0.24
N ASN A 55 1.48 11.33 -0.07
CA ASN A 55 1.06 10.27 0.84
C ASN A 55 1.13 8.91 0.15
N ALA A 56 0.82 7.85 0.85
CA ALA A 56 0.78 6.52 0.28
C ALA A 56 -0.35 5.67 0.90
N VAL A 57 -0.79 4.69 0.12
CA VAL A 57 -1.63 3.59 0.57
C VAL A 57 -0.81 2.30 0.47
N ALA A 58 -0.84 1.49 1.51
CA ALA A 58 -0.20 0.17 1.57
C ALA A 58 -1.27 -0.92 1.62
N PRO A 59 -1.66 -1.49 0.46
CA PRO A 59 -2.65 -2.55 0.38
C PRO A 59 -2.16 -3.85 1.00
N GLY A 60 -3.10 -4.63 1.54
CA GLY A 60 -2.96 -6.06 1.74
C GLY A 60 -3.33 -6.84 0.48
N HIS A 61 -3.68 -8.12 0.66
CA HIS A 61 -3.98 -9.06 -0.42
C HIS A 61 -5.30 -8.71 -1.11
N THR A 62 -5.25 -7.84 -2.12
CA THR A 62 -6.41 -7.19 -2.76
C THR A 62 -6.82 -7.86 -4.06
N LEU A 63 -5.85 -8.30 -4.87
CA LEU A 63 -6.05 -9.00 -6.14
C LEU A 63 -5.16 -10.24 -6.18
N PRO A 64 -5.59 -11.32 -6.83
CA PRO A 64 -4.76 -12.52 -6.97
C PRO A 64 -3.52 -12.21 -7.81
N SER A 65 -2.39 -12.82 -7.44
CA SER A 65 -1.22 -12.84 -8.31
C SER A 65 -1.42 -13.86 -9.45
N PRO A 66 -0.64 -13.76 -10.55
CA PRO A 66 -0.75 -14.72 -11.67
C PRO A 66 -0.57 -16.19 -11.26
N GLU A 67 0.16 -16.43 -10.18
CA GLU A 67 0.46 -17.76 -9.66
C GLU A 67 -0.61 -18.30 -8.70
N GLN A 68 -1.60 -17.48 -8.32
CA GLN A 68 -2.63 -17.89 -7.36
C GLN A 68 -3.87 -18.44 -8.03
N THR A 69 -4.36 -19.54 -7.46
CA THR A 69 -5.70 -20.06 -7.73
C THR A 69 -6.77 -19.19 -7.02
N PRO A 70 -8.03 -19.19 -7.49
CA PRO A 70 -9.11 -18.49 -6.78
C PRO A 70 -9.29 -18.97 -5.34
N GLU A 71 -9.09 -20.27 -5.10
CA GLU A 71 -9.17 -20.91 -3.78
C GLU A 71 -8.02 -20.45 -2.88
N GLY A 72 -6.78 -20.47 -3.39
CA GLY A 72 -5.59 -20.00 -2.67
C GLY A 72 -5.70 -18.53 -2.32
N PHE A 73 -6.17 -17.69 -3.25
CA PHE A 73 -6.44 -16.29 -2.99
C PHE A 73 -7.45 -16.08 -1.87
N LYS A 74 -8.59 -16.79 -1.90
CA LYS A 74 -9.61 -16.72 -0.85
C LYS A 74 -9.07 -17.20 0.49
N LYS A 75 -8.27 -18.27 0.50
CA LYS A 75 -7.60 -18.79 1.71
C LYS A 75 -6.65 -17.73 2.28
N ALA A 76 -5.85 -17.07 1.43
CA ALA A 76 -4.97 -15.98 1.83
C ALA A 76 -5.73 -14.84 2.51
N GLN A 77 -6.80 -14.36 1.89
CA GLN A 77 -7.62 -13.29 2.45
C GLN A 77 -8.26 -13.67 3.79
N SER A 78 -8.71 -14.92 3.94
CA SER A 78 -9.35 -15.40 5.19
C SER A 78 -8.39 -15.50 6.37
N GLN A 79 -7.09 -15.54 6.14
CA GLN A 79 -6.06 -15.56 7.19
C GLN A 79 -5.82 -14.19 7.84
N SER A 80 -6.25 -13.11 7.20
CA SER A 80 -6.10 -11.78 7.80
C SER A 80 -6.91 -11.66 9.11
N PRO A 81 -6.49 -10.80 10.05
CA PRO A 81 -7.22 -10.61 11.31
C PRO A 81 -8.71 -10.26 11.15
N LEU A 82 -9.09 -9.54 10.09
CA LEU A 82 -10.49 -9.26 9.79
C LEU A 82 -11.19 -10.40 9.02
N GLN A 83 -10.48 -11.52 8.73
CA GLN A 83 -10.98 -12.70 8.01
C GLN A 83 -11.53 -12.38 6.61
N SER A 84 -11.13 -11.27 6.07
CA SER A 84 -11.44 -10.82 4.71
C SER A 84 -10.30 -9.93 4.21
N GLY A 85 -9.93 -10.06 2.96
CA GLY A 85 -8.96 -9.14 2.35
C GLY A 85 -9.64 -7.83 1.94
N PRO A 86 -8.86 -6.76 1.73
CA PRO A 86 -9.39 -5.52 1.18
C PRO A 86 -9.82 -5.74 -0.27
N SER A 87 -10.88 -5.06 -0.67
CA SER A 87 -11.29 -4.97 -2.07
C SER A 87 -10.57 -3.83 -2.80
N PRO A 88 -10.55 -3.81 -4.14
CA PRO A 88 -10.08 -2.65 -4.89
C PRO A 88 -10.84 -1.35 -4.55
N GLY A 89 -12.11 -1.46 -4.17
CA GLY A 89 -12.92 -0.33 -3.70
C GLY A 89 -12.37 0.28 -2.42
N ASP A 90 -11.99 -0.54 -1.44
CA ASP A 90 -11.41 -0.05 -0.17
C ASP A 90 -10.10 0.69 -0.40
N ILE A 91 -9.29 0.22 -1.35
CA ILE A 91 -8.06 0.92 -1.75
C ILE A 91 -8.38 2.26 -2.41
N ALA A 92 -9.36 2.28 -3.31
CA ALA A 92 -9.79 3.51 -3.99
C ALA A 92 -10.34 4.55 -3.00
N ASP A 93 -11.08 4.14 -2.00
CA ASP A 93 -11.61 5.02 -0.95
C ASP A 93 -10.48 5.66 -0.12
N ALA A 94 -9.46 4.88 0.25
CA ALA A 94 -8.29 5.40 0.95
C ALA A 94 -7.50 6.40 0.08
N VAL A 95 -7.33 6.11 -1.21
CA VAL A 95 -6.71 7.03 -2.17
C VAL A 95 -7.51 8.32 -2.27
N ASN A 96 -8.83 8.24 -2.43
CA ASN A 96 -9.71 9.40 -2.52
C ASN A 96 -9.64 10.26 -1.25
N TYR A 97 -9.65 9.64 -0.08
CA TYR A 97 -9.43 10.35 1.19
C TYR A 97 -8.12 11.15 1.17
N LEU A 98 -7.00 10.52 0.82
CA LEU A 98 -5.69 11.19 0.79
C LEU A 98 -5.61 12.30 -0.28
N MET A 99 -6.32 12.14 -1.39
CA MET A 99 -6.39 13.18 -2.42
C MET A 99 -7.12 14.43 -1.95
N THR A 100 -8.09 14.29 -1.07
CA THR A 100 -8.96 15.39 -0.59
C THR A 100 -8.59 15.91 0.80
N ALA A 101 -7.83 15.16 1.60
CA ALA A 101 -7.44 15.50 2.97
C ALA A 101 -6.36 16.60 3.01
N ASN A 102 -6.76 17.86 3.06
CA ASN A 102 -5.88 19.02 2.91
C ASN A 102 -4.78 19.15 3.96
N SER A 103 -4.95 18.57 5.14
CA SER A 103 -3.99 18.64 6.25
C SER A 103 -3.14 17.37 6.40
N VAL A 104 -3.17 16.45 5.41
CA VAL A 104 -2.47 15.16 5.49
C VAL A 104 -1.36 15.12 4.43
N THR A 105 -0.12 14.95 4.88
CA THR A 105 1.06 14.72 4.02
C THR A 105 2.09 13.85 4.74
N GLY A 106 2.87 13.09 4.00
CA GLY A 106 3.90 12.19 4.53
C GLY A 106 3.35 10.93 5.21
N GLN A 107 2.08 10.60 5.04
CA GLN A 107 1.42 9.48 5.70
C GLN A 107 1.34 8.23 4.83
N ILE A 108 1.38 7.07 5.46
CA ILE A 108 1.11 5.77 4.85
C ILE A 108 -0.12 5.19 5.55
N ILE A 109 -1.19 4.96 4.79
CA ILE A 109 -2.40 4.29 5.28
C ILE A 109 -2.33 2.82 4.85
N TYR A 110 -2.35 1.93 5.82
CA TYR A 110 -2.47 0.50 5.57
C TYR A 110 -3.93 0.11 5.39
N VAL A 111 -4.25 -0.45 4.23
CA VAL A 111 -5.57 -1.00 3.89
C VAL A 111 -5.35 -2.49 3.61
N ASP A 112 -5.17 -3.25 4.68
CA ASP A 112 -4.63 -4.61 4.65
C ASP A 112 -5.41 -5.62 5.50
N SER A 113 -6.56 -5.22 6.03
CA SER A 113 -7.35 -6.07 6.96
C SER A 113 -6.55 -6.59 8.16
N GLY A 114 -5.47 -5.90 8.53
CA GLY A 114 -4.55 -6.29 9.59
C GLY A 114 -3.50 -7.33 9.17
N GLU A 115 -3.38 -7.65 7.89
CA GLU A 115 -2.46 -8.67 7.37
C GLU A 115 -1.02 -8.46 7.85
N ARG A 116 -0.54 -7.21 7.93
CA ARG A 116 0.79 -6.88 8.44
C ARG A 116 1.09 -7.32 9.88
N PHE A 117 0.07 -7.72 10.63
CA PHE A 117 0.26 -8.26 11.98
C PHE A 117 0.62 -9.75 11.98
N LEU A 118 0.50 -10.41 10.83
CA LEU A 118 0.87 -11.81 10.66
C LEU A 118 2.39 -11.90 10.41
N ALA A 119 3.10 -12.65 11.26
CA ALA A 119 4.53 -12.94 11.07
C ALA A 119 4.69 -14.08 10.06
N ARG A 120 4.70 -13.77 8.76
CA ARG A 120 4.89 -14.78 7.71
C ARG A 120 6.36 -15.06 7.48
N SER A 121 6.72 -16.33 7.43
CA SER A 121 8.08 -16.78 7.08
C SER A 121 8.34 -16.79 5.57
N ARG A 122 7.29 -16.88 4.76
CA ARG A 122 7.27 -16.88 3.30
C ARG A 122 6.19 -15.96 2.76
N ASP A 123 6.21 -15.69 1.48
CA ASP A 123 5.08 -15.03 0.82
C ASP A 123 3.83 -15.91 0.88
N VAL A 124 2.66 -15.28 1.03
CA VAL A 124 1.39 -15.99 1.21
C VAL A 124 1.06 -16.94 0.07
N VAL A 125 1.53 -16.65 -1.14
CA VAL A 125 1.42 -17.54 -2.30
C VAL A 125 1.98 -18.93 -1.99
N PHE A 126 3.13 -19.01 -1.32
CA PHE A 126 3.77 -20.28 -0.96
C PHE A 126 3.15 -20.97 0.26
N GLU A 127 2.21 -20.32 0.93
CA GLU A 127 1.51 -20.87 2.10
C GLU A 127 0.07 -21.30 1.75
N THR A 128 -0.47 -20.87 0.63
CA THR A 128 -1.89 -21.07 0.28
C THR A 128 -2.14 -21.85 -1.01
N GLU A 129 -1.11 -22.02 -1.84
CA GLU A 129 -1.14 -22.91 -3.00
C GLU A 129 -0.58 -24.28 -2.59
N ASP A 130 -1.36 -25.36 -2.80
CA ASP A 130 -0.96 -26.76 -2.56
C ASP A 130 -0.34 -27.38 -3.82
#